data_ccd21e8be68ef7d3c7918a090d5ed796
#
_entry.id   ccd21e8be68ef7d3c7918a090d5ed796
#
_cell.length_a   1.000
_cell.length_b   1.000
_cell.length_c   1.000
_cell.angle_alpha   90.00
_cell.angle_beta   90.00
_cell.angle_gamma   90.00
#
_symmetry.space_group_name_H-M   'P 1'
#
loop_
_entity.id
_entity.type
_entity.pdbx_description
1 polymer ?
#
loop_
_entity_poly.entity_id
_entity_poly.type
_entity_poly.pdbx_seq_one_letter_code
_entity_poly.pdbx_strand_id
1 'polypeptide(L)'
;MSATMQGQVALATGASRGIGRAIALELAARGMKVIGTATTDEGAARITQALAAYPGCRGANLNVNDAAAVDALIDSIVKGQGGLHVLVNNAGITRDQLAMRMKDDDWDAVLDTNLKAVFRVSRAAIKPMMKQRYGRIISITSV
;
A
#
# COMPACT_ATOMS: atom_id res chain seq x y z
N MET A 1 -11.93 12.53 -19.64
CA MET A 1 -11.90 13.46 -18.53
C MET A 1 -11.30 12.83 -17.31
N SER A 2 -10.17 13.30 -16.90
CA SER A 2 -9.41 12.73 -15.80
C SER A 2 -9.73 13.36 -14.43
N ALA A 3 -10.72 14.23 -14.38
CA ALA A 3 -11.09 14.97 -13.16
C ALA A 3 -11.46 14.05 -11.99
N THR A 4 -11.85 12.81 -12.26
CA THR A 4 -12.31 11.85 -11.25
C THR A 4 -11.22 11.42 -10.28
N MET A 5 -9.94 11.58 -10.62
CA MET A 5 -8.83 11.19 -9.74
C MET A 5 -8.43 12.32 -8.77
N GLN A 6 -8.75 13.54 -9.11
CA GLN A 6 -8.37 14.70 -8.30
C GLN A 6 -8.97 14.63 -6.90
N GLY A 7 -8.13 14.68 -5.87
CA GLY A 7 -8.56 14.64 -4.49
C GLY A 7 -8.94 13.27 -3.95
N GLN A 8 -8.97 12.23 -4.77
CA GLN A 8 -9.16 10.87 -4.30
C GLN A 8 -7.97 10.40 -3.46
N VAL A 9 -8.21 9.50 -2.55
CA VAL A 9 -7.22 9.00 -1.60
C VAL A 9 -6.75 7.61 -2.00
N ALA A 10 -5.44 7.43 -2.11
CA ALA A 10 -4.83 6.16 -2.46
C ALA A 10 -3.88 5.69 -1.36
N LEU A 11 -3.91 4.39 -1.08
CA LEU A 11 -2.94 3.71 -0.25
C LEU A 11 -2.10 2.79 -1.15
N ALA A 12 -0.80 3.00 -1.20
CA ALA A 12 0.12 2.17 -1.96
C ALA A 12 1.13 1.52 -1.02
N THR A 13 1.10 0.21 -0.90
CA THR A 13 2.03 -0.51 -0.04
C THR A 13 3.36 -0.74 -0.74
N GLY A 14 4.45 -0.79 0.02
CA GLY A 14 5.78 -1.02 -0.53
C GLY A 14 6.25 0.10 -1.46
N ALA A 15 6.09 1.36 -1.05
CA ALA A 15 6.28 2.52 -1.92
C ALA A 15 7.62 3.24 -1.75
N SER A 16 8.56 2.68 -0.97
CA SER A 16 9.83 3.36 -0.71
C SER A 16 10.81 3.29 -1.89
N ARG A 17 10.58 2.38 -2.82
CA ARG A 17 11.46 2.16 -3.98
C ARG A 17 10.73 1.40 -5.09
N GLY A 18 11.38 1.29 -6.26
CA GLY A 18 10.94 0.44 -7.35
C GLY A 18 9.56 0.78 -7.89
N ILE A 19 8.79 -0.26 -8.20
CA ILE A 19 7.46 -0.14 -8.81
C ILE A 19 6.51 0.63 -7.89
N GLY A 20 6.51 0.33 -6.60
CA GLY A 20 5.63 1.01 -5.65
C GLY A 20 5.90 2.50 -5.56
N ARG A 21 7.16 2.92 -5.57
CA ARG A 21 7.53 4.34 -5.59
C ARG A 21 7.06 5.02 -6.86
N ALA A 22 7.26 4.38 -8.02
CA ALA A 22 6.82 4.93 -9.31
C ALA A 22 5.30 5.10 -9.35
N ILE A 23 4.54 4.13 -8.83
CA ILE A 23 3.08 4.21 -8.75
C ILE A 23 2.67 5.37 -7.83
N ALA A 24 3.27 5.47 -6.65
CA ALA A 24 2.92 6.53 -5.70
C ALA A 24 3.16 7.92 -6.28
N LEU A 25 4.29 8.13 -6.95
CA LEU A 25 4.61 9.39 -7.61
C LEU A 25 3.63 9.72 -8.73
N GLU A 26 3.28 8.74 -9.56
CA GLU A 26 2.35 8.95 -10.68
C GLU A 26 0.95 9.31 -10.18
N LEU A 27 0.46 8.61 -9.17
CA LEU A 27 -0.86 8.90 -8.59
C LEU A 27 -0.88 10.30 -7.95
N ALA A 28 0.18 10.67 -7.24
CA ALA A 28 0.30 12.00 -6.66
C ALA A 28 0.35 13.09 -7.74
N ALA A 29 1.09 12.87 -8.82
CA ALA A 29 1.14 13.79 -9.95
C ALA A 29 -0.21 14.00 -10.63
N ARG A 30 -1.10 13.01 -10.54
CA ARG A 30 -2.47 13.10 -11.06
C ARG A 30 -3.46 13.74 -10.08
N GLY A 31 -2.97 14.26 -8.96
CA GLY A 31 -3.79 15.00 -8.01
C GLY A 31 -4.41 14.16 -6.89
N MET A 32 -4.02 12.91 -6.76
CA MET A 32 -4.49 12.06 -5.67
C MET A 32 -3.73 12.38 -4.37
N LYS A 33 -4.38 12.13 -3.24
CA LYS A 33 -3.74 12.14 -1.92
C LYS A 33 -3.20 10.74 -1.66
N VAL A 34 -1.89 10.58 -1.73
CA VAL A 34 -1.25 9.27 -1.67
C VAL A 34 -0.60 9.05 -0.31
N ILE A 35 -0.94 7.95 0.32
CA ILE A 35 -0.22 7.43 1.47
C ILE A 35 0.55 6.18 0.99
N GLY A 36 1.87 6.29 0.99
CA GLY A 36 2.74 5.17 0.63
C GLY A 36 3.30 4.52 1.88
N THR A 37 3.49 3.21 1.89
CA THR A 37 4.02 2.53 3.05
C THR A 37 5.39 1.90 2.82
N ALA A 38 6.14 1.81 3.91
CA ALA A 38 7.40 1.09 4.00
C ALA A 38 7.45 0.34 5.33
N THR A 39 8.34 -0.61 5.45
CA THR A 39 8.46 -1.43 6.66
C THR A 39 9.34 -0.79 7.73
N THR A 40 9.95 0.35 7.44
CA THR A 40 10.82 1.07 8.38
C THR A 40 10.44 2.55 8.43
N ASP A 41 10.77 3.19 9.53
CA ASP A 41 10.58 4.65 9.68
C ASP A 41 11.40 5.44 8.66
N GLU A 42 12.61 4.97 8.36
CA GLU A 42 13.47 5.57 7.34
C GLU A 42 12.85 5.48 5.95
N GLY A 43 12.28 4.33 5.61
CA GLY A 43 11.56 4.14 4.36
C GLY A 43 10.34 5.04 4.26
N ALA A 44 9.58 5.15 5.35
CA ALA A 44 8.42 6.05 5.42
C ALA A 44 8.85 7.52 5.24
N ALA A 45 9.94 7.91 5.86
CA ALA A 45 10.49 9.27 5.72
C ALA A 45 10.92 9.56 4.27
N ARG A 46 11.54 8.58 3.61
CA ARG A 46 11.91 8.72 2.19
C ARG A 46 10.67 8.92 1.28
N ILE A 47 9.59 8.21 1.58
CA ILE A 47 8.33 8.38 0.85
C ILE A 47 7.77 9.79 1.07
N THR A 48 7.72 10.24 2.32
CA THR A 48 7.25 11.59 2.64
C THR A 48 8.07 12.64 1.90
N GLN A 49 9.38 12.48 1.86
CA GLN A 49 10.27 13.40 1.15
C GLN A 49 10.04 13.35 -0.37
N ALA A 50 9.90 12.16 -0.94
CA ALA A 50 9.65 12.00 -2.37
C ALA A 50 8.32 12.63 -2.81
N LEU A 51 7.31 12.62 -1.94
CA LEU A 51 5.98 13.15 -2.21
C LEU A 51 5.79 14.59 -1.69
N ALA A 52 6.83 15.24 -1.21
CA ALA A 52 6.75 16.54 -0.54
C ALA A 52 6.15 17.65 -1.42
N ALA A 53 6.31 17.57 -2.75
CA ALA A 53 5.72 18.53 -3.69
C ALA A 53 4.21 18.37 -3.88
N TYR A 54 3.63 17.30 -3.37
CA TYR A 54 2.21 16.98 -3.58
C TYR A 54 1.42 17.09 -2.27
N PRO A 55 0.46 18.02 -2.18
CA PRO A 55 -0.31 18.22 -0.95
C PRO A 55 -1.11 16.98 -0.56
N GLY A 56 -1.13 16.69 0.74
CA GLY A 56 -1.90 15.57 1.29
C GLY A 56 -1.25 14.20 1.12
N CYS A 57 -0.04 14.14 0.59
CA CYS A 57 0.70 12.90 0.40
C CYS A 57 1.75 12.70 1.49
N ARG A 58 1.96 11.47 1.91
CA ARG A 58 2.95 11.13 2.93
C ARG A 58 3.32 9.65 2.92
N GLY A 59 4.39 9.32 3.61
CA GLY A 59 4.76 7.94 3.92
C GLY A 59 4.22 7.51 5.29
N ALA A 60 4.09 6.21 5.46
CA ALA A 60 3.75 5.60 6.73
C ALA A 60 4.50 4.28 6.90
N ASN A 61 4.84 3.96 8.14
CA ASN A 61 5.43 2.67 8.48
C ASN A 61 4.31 1.65 8.61
N LEU A 62 4.36 0.57 7.86
CA LEU A 62 3.38 -0.50 7.93
C LEU A 62 4.02 -1.85 7.60
N ASN A 63 3.87 -2.80 8.50
CA ASN A 63 4.06 -4.20 8.20
C ASN A 63 2.71 -4.79 7.78
N VAL A 64 2.58 -5.17 6.51
CA VAL A 64 1.32 -5.70 5.96
C VAL A 64 0.91 -7.03 6.58
N ASN A 65 1.81 -7.69 7.30
CA ASN A 65 1.52 -8.93 8.05
C ASN A 65 0.91 -8.65 9.43
N ASP A 66 0.90 -7.41 9.88
CA ASP A 66 0.32 -7.01 11.15
C ASP A 66 -1.12 -6.50 10.92
N ALA A 67 -2.09 -7.35 11.21
CA ALA A 67 -3.50 -7.03 10.95
C ALA A 67 -3.99 -5.82 11.73
N ALA A 68 -3.58 -5.67 12.98
CA ALA A 68 -3.97 -4.52 13.80
C ALA A 68 -3.39 -3.22 13.26
N ALA A 69 -2.15 -3.25 12.79
CA ALA A 69 -1.50 -2.08 12.19
C ALA A 69 -2.18 -1.69 10.86
N VAL A 70 -2.57 -2.68 10.06
CA VAL A 70 -3.32 -2.44 8.81
C VAL A 70 -4.64 -1.74 9.11
N ASP A 71 -5.42 -2.26 10.04
CA ASP A 71 -6.70 -1.68 10.42
C ASP A 71 -6.53 -0.25 10.96
N ALA A 72 -5.55 -0.04 11.83
CA ALA A 72 -5.27 1.27 12.41
C ALA A 72 -4.88 2.30 11.35
N LEU A 73 -4.03 1.91 10.39
CA LEU A 73 -3.61 2.83 9.32
C LEU A 73 -4.80 3.20 8.43
N ILE A 74 -5.60 2.23 8.02
CA ILE A 74 -6.77 2.49 7.17
C ILE A 74 -7.77 3.38 7.89
N ASP A 75 -8.04 3.13 9.17
CA ASP A 75 -8.91 4.00 9.95
C ASP A 75 -8.38 5.43 10.02
N SER A 76 -7.07 5.60 10.23
CA SER A 76 -6.46 6.93 10.29
C SER A 76 -6.55 7.66 8.95
N ILE A 77 -6.41 6.94 7.84
CA ILE A 77 -6.53 7.50 6.49
C ILE A 77 -7.96 7.97 6.24
N VAL A 78 -8.94 7.13 6.54
CA VAL A 78 -10.36 7.48 6.34
C VAL A 78 -10.74 8.70 7.17
N LYS A 79 -10.32 8.76 8.43
CA LYS A 79 -10.62 9.89 9.30
C LYS A 79 -9.88 11.17 8.90
N GLY A 80 -8.60 11.04 8.55
CA GLY A 80 -7.75 12.20 8.24
C GLY A 80 -7.93 12.74 6.84
N GLN A 81 -8.20 11.88 5.86
CA GLN A 81 -8.29 12.25 4.44
C GLN A 81 -9.71 12.23 3.88
N GLY A 82 -10.67 11.75 4.65
CA GLY A 82 -12.07 11.73 4.24
C GLY A 82 -12.52 10.50 3.46
N GLY A 83 -11.69 9.50 3.30
CA GLY A 83 -12.03 8.25 2.61
C GLY A 83 -10.82 7.48 2.13
N LEU A 84 -11.05 6.35 1.51
CA LEU A 84 -10.03 5.56 0.83
C LEU A 84 -10.63 5.04 -0.48
N HIS A 85 -10.12 5.52 -1.61
CA HIS A 85 -10.71 5.27 -2.93
C HIS A 85 -9.94 4.22 -3.72
N VAL A 86 -8.63 4.16 -3.57
CA VAL A 86 -7.76 3.25 -4.31
C VAL A 86 -6.77 2.57 -3.36
N LEU A 87 -6.69 1.26 -3.46
CA LEU A 87 -5.66 0.46 -2.79
C LEU A 87 -4.76 -0.17 -3.85
N VAL A 88 -3.46 0.05 -3.74
CA VAL A 88 -2.46 -0.64 -4.54
C VAL A 88 -1.66 -1.57 -3.64
N ASN A 89 -1.89 -2.87 -3.79
CA ASN A 89 -1.14 -3.91 -3.10
C ASN A 89 0.14 -4.18 -3.90
N ASN A 90 1.25 -3.61 -3.45
CA ASN A 90 2.55 -3.77 -4.10
C ASN A 90 3.62 -4.35 -3.16
N ALA A 91 3.43 -4.29 -1.85
CA ALA A 91 4.38 -4.86 -0.91
C ALA A 91 4.58 -6.35 -1.19
N GLY A 92 5.83 -6.78 -1.26
CA GLY A 92 6.18 -8.17 -1.52
C GLY A 92 7.63 -8.43 -1.18
N ILE A 93 7.96 -9.69 -1.01
CA ILE A 93 9.32 -10.15 -0.75
C ILE A 93 9.65 -11.34 -1.64
N THR A 94 10.94 -11.60 -1.81
CA THR A 94 11.44 -12.82 -2.44
C THR A 94 12.34 -13.57 -1.46
N ARG A 95 12.37 -14.89 -1.60
CA ARG A 95 13.27 -15.78 -0.87
C ARG A 95 13.74 -16.84 -1.85
N ASP A 96 14.63 -16.43 -2.74
CA ASP A 96 15.12 -17.30 -3.80
C ASP A 96 16.05 -18.38 -3.23
N GLN A 97 15.68 -19.64 -3.45
CA GLN A 97 16.44 -20.79 -2.99
C GLN A 97 16.05 -22.02 -3.79
N LEU A 98 16.99 -22.98 -3.91
CA LEU A 98 16.65 -24.30 -4.45
C LEU A 98 15.55 -24.92 -3.58
N ALA A 99 14.54 -25.52 -4.21
CA ALA A 99 13.41 -26.09 -3.50
C ALA A 99 13.79 -27.02 -2.36
N MET A 100 14.80 -27.85 -2.60
CA MET A 100 15.27 -28.82 -1.59
C MET A 100 16.00 -28.17 -0.39
N ARG A 101 16.37 -26.90 -0.51
CA ARG A 101 17.05 -26.13 0.55
C ARG A 101 16.16 -25.05 1.15
N MET A 102 14.99 -24.82 0.57
CA MET A 102 14.04 -23.81 1.05
C MET A 102 13.52 -24.23 2.42
N LYS A 103 13.59 -23.33 3.38
CA LYS A 103 13.05 -23.55 4.72
C LYS A 103 11.56 -23.22 4.74
N ASP A 104 10.83 -23.87 5.63
CA ASP A 104 9.41 -23.60 5.83
C ASP A 104 9.16 -22.11 6.16
N ASP A 105 10.05 -21.51 6.96
CA ASP A 105 9.95 -20.09 7.29
C ASP A 105 10.03 -19.17 6.07
N ASP A 106 10.90 -19.52 5.09
CA ASP A 106 10.99 -18.75 3.85
C ASP A 106 9.74 -18.88 3.00
N TRP A 107 9.21 -20.10 2.90
CA TRP A 107 7.95 -20.36 2.22
C TRP A 107 6.80 -19.60 2.86
N ASP A 108 6.67 -19.69 4.18
CA ASP A 108 5.63 -19.00 4.93
C ASP A 108 5.75 -17.48 4.80
N ALA A 109 6.96 -16.94 4.87
CA ALA A 109 7.19 -15.50 4.73
C ALA A 109 6.75 -14.96 3.37
N VAL A 110 7.03 -15.71 2.29
CA VAL A 110 6.61 -15.33 0.93
C VAL A 110 5.09 -15.39 0.79
N LEU A 111 4.46 -16.48 1.25
CA LEU A 111 3.00 -16.60 1.19
C LEU A 111 2.30 -15.57 2.06
N ASP A 112 2.80 -15.31 3.26
CA ASP A 112 2.21 -14.34 4.17
C ASP A 112 2.29 -12.92 3.61
N THR A 113 3.43 -12.54 3.04
CA THR A 113 3.61 -11.17 2.52
C THR A 113 3.01 -11.01 1.13
N ASN A 114 3.22 -11.97 0.22
CA ASN A 114 2.84 -11.79 -1.18
C ASN A 114 1.39 -12.19 -1.48
N LEU A 115 0.80 -13.04 -0.65
CA LEU A 115 -0.56 -13.55 -0.88
C LEU A 115 -1.52 -13.22 0.25
N LYS A 116 -1.23 -13.68 1.47
CA LYS A 116 -2.13 -13.51 2.61
C LYS A 116 -2.31 -12.04 2.99
N ALA A 117 -1.24 -11.25 2.90
CA ALA A 117 -1.31 -9.82 3.18
C ALA A 117 -2.19 -9.08 2.18
N VAL A 118 -2.17 -9.46 0.90
CA VAL A 118 -3.07 -8.88 -0.11
C VAL A 118 -4.53 -9.05 0.30
N PHE A 119 -4.90 -10.25 0.75
CA PHE A 119 -6.25 -10.51 1.25
C PHE A 119 -6.57 -9.65 2.49
N ARG A 120 -5.64 -9.58 3.43
CA ARG A 120 -5.83 -8.85 4.69
C ARG A 120 -6.01 -7.35 4.46
N VAL A 121 -5.13 -6.74 3.68
CA VAL A 121 -5.20 -5.31 3.39
C VAL A 121 -6.43 -4.99 2.56
N SER A 122 -6.75 -5.81 1.56
CA SER A 122 -7.95 -5.66 0.75
C SER A 122 -9.22 -5.74 1.59
N ARG A 123 -9.31 -6.71 2.49
CA ARG A 123 -10.45 -6.87 3.39
C ARG A 123 -10.66 -5.63 4.28
N ALA A 124 -9.57 -5.08 4.79
CA ALA A 124 -9.64 -3.87 5.62
C ALA A 124 -10.09 -2.65 4.79
N ALA A 125 -9.62 -2.54 3.55
CA ALA A 125 -9.98 -1.44 2.65
C ALA A 125 -11.43 -1.53 2.14
N ILE A 126 -11.97 -2.72 1.98
CA ILE A 126 -13.32 -2.93 1.48
C ILE A 126 -14.36 -2.26 2.38
N LYS A 127 -14.18 -2.27 3.69
CA LYS A 127 -15.12 -1.64 4.62
C LYS A 127 -15.42 -0.17 4.28
N PRO A 128 -14.44 0.72 4.27
CA PRO A 128 -14.71 2.12 3.89
C PRO A 128 -15.15 2.27 2.43
N MET A 129 -14.64 1.41 1.53
CA MET A 129 -15.03 1.46 0.12
C MET A 129 -16.50 1.11 -0.07
N MET A 130 -17.02 0.12 0.63
CA MET A 130 -18.44 -0.22 0.61
C MET A 130 -19.30 0.92 1.17
N LYS A 131 -18.88 1.51 2.26
CA LYS A 131 -19.60 2.60 2.92
C LYS A 131 -19.69 3.83 2.03
N GLN A 132 -18.64 4.16 1.30
CA GLN A 132 -18.61 5.28 0.36
C GLN A 132 -19.14 4.91 -1.04
N ARG A 133 -19.46 3.65 -1.28
CA ARG A 133 -19.97 3.10 -2.55
C ARG A 133 -19.00 3.33 -3.73
N TYR A 134 -17.73 3.32 -3.47
CA TYR A 134 -16.68 3.47 -4.48
C TYR A 134 -15.39 2.85 -3.97
N GLY A 135 -14.66 2.20 -4.85
CA GLY A 135 -13.33 1.69 -4.55
C GLY A 135 -12.70 0.98 -5.74
N ARG A 136 -11.37 1.00 -5.75
CA ARG A 136 -10.56 0.25 -6.71
C ARG A 136 -9.43 -0.42 -5.97
N ILE A 137 -9.27 -1.72 -6.18
CA ILE A 137 -8.17 -2.49 -5.61
C ILE A 137 -7.32 -3.02 -6.74
N ILE A 138 -6.05 -2.67 -6.72
CA ILE A 138 -5.07 -3.06 -7.73
C ILE A 138 -3.99 -3.88 -7.04
N SER A 139 -3.71 -5.07 -7.52
CA SER A 139 -2.63 -5.91 -6.99
C SER A 139 -1.54 -6.09 -8.03
N ILE A 140 -0.31 -5.83 -7.64
CA ILE A 140 0.87 -6.02 -8.48
C ILE A 140 1.36 -7.44 -8.25
N THR A 141 1.41 -8.22 -9.30
CA THR A 141 1.83 -9.61 -9.25
C THR A 141 2.97 -9.88 -10.22
N SER A 142 3.55 -11.06 -10.11
CA SER A 142 4.61 -11.52 -11.00
C SER A 142 4.50 -13.03 -11.19
N VAL A 143 5.12 -13.51 -12.24
CA VAL A 143 5.30 -14.94 -12.48
C VAL A 143 6.52 -15.46 -11.76
#